data_7de7870c8bae4e189e3100809c069fc3
#
_entry.id   7de7870c8bae4e189e3100809c069fc3
#
_cell.length_a   1.000
_cell.length_b   1.000
_cell.length_c   1.000
_cell.angle_alpha   90.00
_cell.angle_beta   90.00
_cell.angle_gamma   90.00
#
_symmetry.space_group_name_H-M   'P 1'
#
loop_
_entity.id
_entity.type
_entity.pdbx_description
1 polymer ?
#
loop_
_entity_poly.entity_id
_entity_poly.type
_entity_poly.pdbx_seq_one_letter_code
_entity_poly.pdbx_strand_id
1 'polypeptide(L)'
;MKVALMGFPLSGRTTLFDALSGGHARDGIASIPIPDPRFEALARQAGAKKITPAAFEWRDDLPDFNPDKPETARQPLSLARQSDALVCVLRAFDSPYAPYHAPIDPARDLRFWLDEYVLSDLQVIENRLERLTKLFQSHKESAADRAEHALLSRMHAALSAGESLAAFEIPSDLEARLRGFGFLTRKPMVVVANIGESLLGGEARSEMLASLQAVCTAHRLPMMSLCATFERDLRQLPESEQAEFLQMMGVAEPALPRLVRLVYEQLNLQAFYTIGDDSRAWLLRRGGTALDAAATIHSDLARGFIRAEVCHADEVLTAGGWKAAQKAGKVQLVGKDYLMRDGEVIYVRFNV
;
A
#
# COMPACT_ATOMS: atom_id res chain seq x y z
N MET A 1 -6.47 -4.28 -3.24
CA MET A 1 -5.85 -3.06 -2.66
C MET A 1 -5.16 -2.30 -3.77
N LYS A 2 -5.38 -0.98 -3.81
CA LYS A 2 -4.87 -0.08 -4.85
C LYS A 2 -3.76 0.80 -4.28
N VAL A 3 -2.64 0.89 -5.00
CA VAL A 3 -1.48 1.71 -4.64
C VAL A 3 -1.24 2.72 -5.74
N ALA A 4 -1.35 4.01 -5.46
CA ALA A 4 -1.12 5.06 -6.44
C ALA A 4 0.32 5.61 -6.33
N LEU A 5 0.97 5.75 -7.48
CA LEU A 5 2.24 6.45 -7.59
C LEU A 5 1.97 7.95 -7.74
N MET A 6 2.55 8.75 -6.85
CA MET A 6 2.51 10.20 -6.85
C MET A 6 3.92 10.75 -7.12
N GLY A 7 4.00 11.93 -7.66
CA GLY A 7 5.27 12.60 -7.93
C GLY A 7 5.14 13.65 -9.02
N PHE A 8 6.07 14.55 -9.09
CA PHE A 8 6.15 15.52 -10.18
C PHE A 8 6.49 14.85 -11.52
N PRO A 9 6.11 15.45 -12.64
CA PRO A 9 6.63 15.04 -13.94
C PRO A 9 8.15 14.92 -13.91
N LEU A 10 8.70 13.93 -14.60
CA LEU A 10 10.13 13.65 -14.67
C LEU A 10 10.79 13.27 -13.32
N SER A 11 10.03 12.90 -12.30
CA SER A 11 10.56 12.30 -11.07
C SER A 11 11.02 10.85 -11.25
N GLY A 12 10.69 10.23 -12.37
CA GLY A 12 10.91 8.81 -12.64
C GLY A 12 9.79 7.89 -12.19
N ARG A 13 8.60 8.44 -11.91
CA ARG A 13 7.39 7.70 -11.51
C ARG A 13 7.06 6.58 -12.51
N THR A 14 6.94 6.91 -13.80
CA THR A 14 6.64 5.94 -14.86
C THR A 14 7.76 4.92 -15.04
N THR A 15 9.02 5.32 -14.93
CA THR A 15 10.17 4.38 -14.98
C THR A 15 10.12 3.38 -13.84
N LEU A 16 9.75 3.82 -12.62
CA LEU A 16 9.54 2.93 -11.49
C LEU A 16 8.35 1.99 -11.71
N PHE A 17 7.26 2.50 -12.27
CA PHE A 17 6.09 1.70 -12.60
C PHE A 17 6.40 0.63 -13.66
N ASP A 18 7.16 0.98 -14.71
CA ASP A 18 7.62 0.03 -15.72
C ASP A 18 8.52 -1.05 -15.11
N ALA A 19 9.44 -0.66 -14.23
CA ALA A 19 10.27 -1.60 -13.49
C ALA A 19 9.41 -2.54 -12.61
N LEU A 20 8.41 -2.04 -11.89
CA LEU A 20 7.49 -2.83 -11.07
C LEU A 20 6.63 -3.79 -11.90
N SER A 21 6.08 -3.32 -13.02
CA SER A 21 5.16 -4.08 -13.86
C SER A 21 5.86 -5.09 -14.77
N GLY A 22 7.17 -4.92 -15.03
CA GLY A 22 7.92 -5.73 -15.99
C GLY A 22 7.35 -5.67 -17.40
N GLY A 23 6.79 -4.53 -17.80
CA GLY A 23 6.17 -4.31 -19.11
C GLY A 23 4.76 -4.91 -19.26
N HIS A 24 4.16 -5.46 -18.20
CA HIS A 24 2.81 -6.04 -18.24
C HIS A 24 1.70 -5.07 -17.83
N ALA A 25 1.97 -3.77 -17.80
CA ALA A 25 0.98 -2.75 -17.51
C ALA A 25 -0.03 -2.56 -18.65
N ARG A 26 -1.27 -2.23 -18.28
CA ARG A 26 -2.32 -1.79 -19.21
C ARG A 26 -2.92 -0.49 -18.71
N ASP A 27 -2.92 0.53 -19.55
CA ASP A 27 -3.50 1.85 -19.23
C ASP A 27 -3.00 2.43 -17.90
N GLY A 28 -1.70 2.26 -17.59
CA GLY A 28 -1.11 2.73 -16.34
C GLY A 28 -1.52 1.92 -15.10
N ILE A 29 -2.03 0.70 -15.27
CA ILE A 29 -2.44 -0.19 -14.17
C ILE A 29 -1.73 -1.53 -14.30
N ALA A 30 -1.21 -2.05 -13.20
CA ALA A 30 -0.56 -3.36 -13.14
C ALA A 30 -0.85 -4.08 -11.82
N SER A 31 -1.02 -5.41 -11.88
CA SER A 31 -1.11 -6.27 -10.70
C SER A 31 0.28 -6.76 -10.33
N ILE A 32 0.81 -6.30 -9.21
CA ILE A 32 2.17 -6.62 -8.76
C ILE A 32 2.07 -7.60 -7.58
N PRO A 33 2.63 -8.81 -7.70
CA PRO A 33 2.61 -9.79 -6.62
C PRO A 33 3.43 -9.33 -5.42
N ILE A 34 2.93 -9.70 -4.23
CA ILE A 34 3.63 -9.49 -2.96
C ILE A 34 4.55 -10.69 -2.75
N PRO A 35 5.87 -10.51 -2.65
CA PRO A 35 6.80 -11.60 -2.37
C PRO A 35 6.50 -12.25 -1.02
N ASP A 36 6.19 -13.55 -1.03
CA ASP A 36 5.98 -14.36 0.19
C ASP A 36 6.58 -15.75 0.03
N PRO A 37 7.83 -15.96 0.48
CA PRO A 37 8.52 -17.25 0.36
C PRO A 37 7.79 -18.41 1.07
N ARG A 38 7.02 -18.12 2.14
CA ARG A 38 6.23 -19.14 2.85
C ARG A 38 5.14 -19.70 1.96
N PHE A 39 4.42 -18.82 1.27
CA PHE A 39 3.36 -19.21 0.34
C PHE A 39 3.92 -20.04 -0.84
N GLU A 40 5.04 -19.59 -1.42
CA GLU A 40 5.69 -20.31 -2.52
C GLU A 40 6.13 -21.72 -2.10
N ALA A 41 6.73 -21.83 -0.91
CA ALA A 41 7.13 -23.13 -0.36
C ALA A 41 5.93 -24.06 -0.11
N LEU A 42 4.84 -23.54 0.46
CA LEU A 42 3.60 -24.28 0.70
C LEU A 42 2.97 -24.77 -0.61
N ALA A 43 2.86 -23.90 -1.61
CA ALA A 43 2.28 -24.24 -2.92
C ALA A 43 3.11 -25.32 -3.62
N ARG A 44 4.44 -25.22 -3.56
CA ARG A 44 5.37 -26.22 -4.10
C ARG A 44 5.25 -27.56 -3.36
N GLN A 45 5.20 -27.55 -2.03
CA GLN A 45 5.04 -28.76 -1.21
C GLN A 45 3.70 -29.46 -1.48
N ALA A 46 2.63 -28.68 -1.71
CA ALA A 46 1.31 -29.21 -2.03
C ALA A 46 1.19 -29.73 -3.45
N GLY A 47 2.18 -29.52 -4.32
CA GLY A 47 2.11 -29.89 -5.75
C GLY A 47 1.03 -29.11 -6.49
N ALA A 48 0.82 -27.84 -6.13
CA ALA A 48 -0.24 -27.01 -6.69
C ALA A 48 -0.12 -26.87 -8.22
N LYS A 49 -1.23 -27.10 -8.93
CA LYS A 49 -1.30 -26.93 -10.39
C LYS A 49 -1.44 -25.46 -10.78
N LYS A 50 -2.04 -24.67 -9.87
CA LYS A 50 -2.21 -23.25 -10.04
C LYS A 50 -1.80 -22.52 -8.76
N ILE A 51 -0.96 -21.48 -8.92
CA ILE A 51 -0.43 -20.67 -7.81
C ILE A 51 -0.83 -19.24 -8.08
N THR A 52 -1.58 -18.65 -7.14
CA THR A 52 -2.03 -17.25 -7.23
C THR A 52 -1.51 -16.49 -6.02
N PRO A 53 -0.42 -15.74 -6.13
CA PRO A 53 0.08 -14.91 -5.04
C PRO A 53 -0.89 -13.76 -4.73
N ALA A 54 -0.83 -13.24 -3.51
CA ALA A 54 -1.46 -11.98 -3.19
C ALA A 54 -0.79 -10.84 -3.99
N ALA A 55 -1.57 -9.87 -4.43
CA ALA A 55 -1.05 -8.78 -5.25
C ALA A 55 -1.72 -7.46 -4.91
N PHE A 56 -1.02 -6.37 -5.20
CA PHE A 56 -1.56 -5.01 -5.23
C PHE A 56 -1.79 -4.57 -6.67
N GLU A 57 -2.87 -3.82 -6.88
CA GLU A 57 -3.08 -3.04 -8.09
C GLU A 57 -2.30 -1.74 -7.95
N TRP A 58 -1.20 -1.61 -8.70
CA TRP A 58 -0.41 -0.39 -8.76
C TRP A 58 -0.89 0.48 -9.92
N ARG A 59 -0.87 1.80 -9.71
CA ARG A 59 -1.45 2.77 -10.63
C ARG A 59 -0.48 3.92 -10.91
N ASP A 60 -0.20 4.14 -12.18
CA ASP A 60 0.51 5.30 -12.75
C ASP A 60 -0.38 6.04 -13.79
N ASP A 61 -1.70 5.82 -13.72
CA ASP A 61 -2.70 6.46 -14.58
C ASP A 61 -3.16 7.84 -14.07
N LEU A 62 -2.49 8.38 -13.07
CA LEU A 62 -2.77 9.70 -12.54
C LEU A 62 -2.26 10.77 -13.51
N PRO A 63 -3.07 11.77 -13.87
CA PRO A 63 -2.64 12.89 -14.69
C PRO A 63 -1.43 13.61 -14.10
N ASP A 64 -0.60 14.16 -14.96
CA ASP A 64 0.54 14.95 -14.53
C ASP A 64 0.08 16.26 -13.89
N PHE A 65 0.75 16.61 -12.80
CA PHE A 65 0.60 17.88 -12.14
C PHE A 65 1.61 18.89 -12.71
N ASN A 66 1.13 20.11 -12.98
CA ASN A 66 2.00 21.21 -13.37
C ASN A 66 2.26 22.12 -12.15
N PRO A 67 3.49 22.19 -11.62
CA PRO A 67 3.81 23.00 -10.44
C PRO A 67 3.55 24.49 -10.63
N ASP A 68 3.60 25.00 -11.87
CA ASP A 68 3.29 26.40 -12.19
C ASP A 68 1.79 26.70 -12.22
N LYS A 69 0.94 25.65 -12.14
CA LYS A 69 -0.52 25.71 -12.19
C LYS A 69 -1.12 24.84 -11.09
N PRO A 70 -1.14 25.30 -9.84
CA PRO A 70 -1.60 24.51 -8.68
C PRO A 70 -2.99 23.89 -8.85
N GLU A 71 -3.87 24.55 -9.61
CA GLU A 71 -5.20 24.02 -9.93
C GLU A 71 -5.18 22.68 -10.65
N THR A 72 -4.09 22.32 -11.33
CA THR A 72 -3.94 21.03 -12.00
C THR A 72 -3.77 19.87 -11.02
N ALA A 73 -3.46 20.13 -9.73
CA ALA A 73 -3.36 19.10 -8.69
C ALA A 73 -4.71 18.44 -8.37
N ARG A 74 -5.83 19.10 -8.61
CA ARG A 74 -7.17 18.61 -8.22
C ARG A 74 -7.50 17.23 -8.80
N GLN A 75 -7.19 17.00 -10.07
CA GLN A 75 -7.54 15.74 -10.73
C GLN A 75 -6.70 14.56 -10.23
N PRO A 76 -5.36 14.61 -10.20
CA PRO A 76 -4.55 13.53 -9.65
C PRO A 76 -4.86 13.27 -8.17
N LEU A 77 -5.08 14.31 -7.34
CA LEU A 77 -5.45 14.13 -5.95
C LEU A 77 -6.82 13.45 -5.79
N SER A 78 -7.81 13.81 -6.62
CA SER A 78 -9.12 13.15 -6.61
C SER A 78 -9.03 11.67 -6.96
N LEU A 79 -8.18 11.28 -7.91
CA LEU A 79 -7.94 9.88 -8.26
C LEU A 79 -7.14 9.15 -7.16
N ALA A 80 -6.14 9.80 -6.58
CA ALA A 80 -5.38 9.25 -5.46
C ALA A 80 -6.26 8.91 -4.24
N ARG A 81 -7.37 9.65 -4.02
CA ARG A 81 -8.36 9.34 -2.97
C ARG A 81 -8.98 7.95 -3.10
N GLN A 82 -9.03 7.40 -4.30
CA GLN A 82 -9.60 6.07 -4.57
C GLN A 82 -8.60 4.93 -4.29
N SER A 83 -7.37 5.25 -3.95
CA SER A 83 -6.33 4.27 -3.63
C SER A 83 -6.27 3.97 -2.14
N ASP A 84 -5.75 2.80 -1.77
CA ASP A 84 -5.60 2.38 -0.36
C ASP A 84 -4.29 2.87 0.25
N ALA A 85 -3.25 3.05 -0.57
CA ALA A 85 -1.95 3.60 -0.19
C ALA A 85 -1.37 4.50 -1.29
N LEU A 86 -0.42 5.35 -0.91
CA LEU A 86 0.31 6.23 -1.80
C LEU A 86 1.81 5.90 -1.77
N VAL A 87 2.45 5.98 -2.91
CA VAL A 87 3.92 5.95 -3.03
C VAL A 87 4.36 7.26 -3.68
N CYS A 88 5.03 8.11 -2.91
CA CYS A 88 5.51 9.40 -3.37
C CYS A 88 6.92 9.24 -3.95
N VAL A 89 7.05 9.35 -5.28
CA VAL A 89 8.32 9.22 -6.01
C VAL A 89 8.93 10.59 -6.18
N LEU A 90 10.06 10.82 -5.52
CA LEU A 90 10.76 12.09 -5.49
C LEU A 90 12.05 12.01 -6.30
N ARG A 91 12.29 13.02 -7.11
CA ARG A 91 13.51 13.11 -7.90
C ARG A 91 14.71 13.48 -7.03
N ALA A 92 15.70 12.59 -7.02
CA ALA A 92 16.96 12.76 -6.33
C ALA A 92 18.15 12.42 -7.28
N PHE A 93 18.01 12.76 -8.56
CA PHE A 93 19.03 12.57 -9.60
C PHE A 93 19.04 13.77 -10.54
N ASP A 94 20.17 14.05 -11.14
CA ASP A 94 20.28 15.01 -12.23
C ASP A 94 20.29 14.29 -13.59
N SER A 95 19.72 14.95 -14.61
CA SER A 95 19.74 14.44 -15.98
C SER A 95 19.64 15.59 -16.98
N PRO A 96 20.59 15.73 -17.89
CA PRO A 96 20.53 16.76 -18.92
C PRO A 96 19.41 16.52 -19.95
N TYR A 97 18.89 15.29 -20.03
CA TYR A 97 17.83 14.91 -20.96
C TYR A 97 16.42 15.09 -20.40
N ALA A 98 16.29 15.36 -19.10
CA ALA A 98 15.02 15.50 -18.42
C ALA A 98 15.05 16.77 -17.55
N PRO A 99 14.80 17.97 -18.13
CA PRO A 99 14.79 19.22 -17.37
C PRO A 99 13.72 19.16 -16.28
N TYR A 100 14.07 19.59 -15.06
CA TYR A 100 13.16 19.58 -13.93
C TYR A 100 12.64 20.99 -13.67
N HIS A 101 11.47 21.12 -13.05
CA HIS A 101 10.79 22.41 -12.83
C HIS A 101 11.59 23.36 -11.91
N ALA A 102 12.51 22.84 -11.08
CA ALA A 102 13.32 23.60 -10.14
C ALA A 102 14.62 22.84 -9.83
N PRO A 103 15.61 23.42 -9.13
CA PRO A 103 16.77 22.69 -8.62
C PRO A 103 16.35 21.43 -7.84
N ILE A 104 17.12 20.35 -7.93
CA ILE A 104 16.79 19.08 -7.29
C ILE A 104 16.78 19.25 -5.76
N ASP A 105 15.61 19.12 -5.18
CA ASP A 105 15.38 19.14 -3.74
C ASP A 105 14.20 18.24 -3.38
N PRO A 106 14.43 16.96 -3.11
CA PRO A 106 13.38 16.02 -2.79
C PRO A 106 12.65 16.33 -1.47
N ALA A 107 13.30 17.05 -0.55
CA ALA A 107 12.66 17.46 0.71
C ALA A 107 11.62 18.57 0.48
N ARG A 108 11.93 19.54 -0.37
CA ARG A 108 10.97 20.57 -0.81
C ARG A 108 9.79 19.93 -1.53
N ASP A 109 10.05 19.02 -2.44
CA ASP A 109 9.03 18.36 -3.25
C ASP A 109 8.09 17.49 -2.39
N LEU A 110 8.62 16.84 -1.34
CA LEU A 110 7.79 16.13 -0.37
C LEU A 110 6.89 17.08 0.41
N ARG A 111 7.43 18.19 0.94
CA ARG A 111 6.62 19.18 1.67
C ARG A 111 5.48 19.70 0.82
N PHE A 112 5.76 20.02 -0.45
CA PHE A 112 4.72 20.44 -1.39
C PHE A 112 3.56 19.42 -1.46
N TRP A 113 3.84 18.13 -1.63
CA TRP A 113 2.78 17.11 -1.69
C TRP A 113 2.03 16.98 -0.36
N LEU A 114 2.71 17.08 0.78
CA LEU A 114 2.06 17.02 2.08
C LEU A 114 1.09 18.21 2.27
N ASP A 115 1.50 19.41 1.86
CA ASP A 115 0.65 20.62 1.91
C ASP A 115 -0.56 20.48 0.99
N GLU A 116 -0.37 19.99 -0.22
CA GLU A 116 -1.46 19.72 -1.17
C GLU A 116 -2.47 18.68 -0.64
N TYR A 117 -2.00 17.66 0.10
CA TYR A 117 -2.90 16.70 0.73
C TYR A 117 -3.74 17.34 1.84
N VAL A 118 -3.15 18.19 2.65
CA VAL A 118 -3.84 18.95 3.70
C VAL A 118 -4.89 19.88 3.07
N LEU A 119 -4.50 20.70 2.10
CA LEU A 119 -5.42 21.63 1.40
C LEU A 119 -6.57 20.90 0.73
N SER A 120 -6.28 19.78 0.08
CA SER A 120 -7.29 18.95 -0.58
C SER A 120 -8.27 18.34 0.43
N ASP A 121 -7.81 17.90 1.61
CA ASP A 121 -8.68 17.35 2.65
C ASP A 121 -9.50 18.43 3.33
N LEU A 122 -8.93 19.61 3.60
CA LEU A 122 -9.67 20.78 4.10
C LEU A 122 -10.84 21.12 3.17
N GLN A 123 -10.61 21.21 1.86
CA GLN A 123 -11.67 21.50 0.90
C GLN A 123 -12.83 20.48 0.94
N VAL A 124 -12.50 19.18 1.10
CA VAL A 124 -13.51 18.14 1.21
C VAL A 124 -14.34 18.29 2.49
N ILE A 125 -13.66 18.56 3.61
CA ILE A 125 -14.30 18.78 4.92
C ILE A 125 -15.20 20.02 4.89
N GLU A 126 -14.72 21.14 4.38
CA GLU A 126 -15.46 22.41 4.27
C GLU A 126 -16.73 22.23 3.44
N ASN A 127 -16.62 21.62 2.26
CA ASN A 127 -17.77 21.31 1.41
C ASN A 127 -18.82 20.44 2.12
N ARG A 128 -18.39 19.50 2.95
CA ARG A 128 -19.30 18.63 3.72
C ARG A 128 -19.93 19.37 4.89
N LEU A 129 -19.15 20.15 5.64
CA LEU A 129 -19.65 20.99 6.74
C LEU A 129 -20.71 21.98 6.26
N GLU A 130 -20.48 22.64 5.12
CA GLU A 130 -21.48 23.54 4.52
C GLU A 130 -22.80 22.82 4.21
N ARG A 131 -22.74 21.61 3.64
CA ARG A 131 -23.94 20.82 3.37
C ARG A 131 -24.68 20.40 4.64
N LEU A 132 -23.94 20.01 5.70
CA LEU A 132 -24.53 19.67 7.00
C LEU A 132 -25.15 20.91 7.67
N THR A 133 -24.52 22.07 7.59
CA THR A 133 -25.05 23.32 8.11
C THR A 133 -26.39 23.69 7.44
N LYS A 134 -26.49 23.55 6.12
CA LYS A 134 -27.74 23.75 5.37
C LYS A 134 -28.84 22.75 5.81
N LEU A 135 -28.44 21.50 6.08
CA LEU A 135 -29.36 20.48 6.60
C LEU A 135 -29.89 20.86 8.00
N PHE A 136 -29.04 21.39 8.88
CA PHE A 136 -29.41 21.86 10.22
C PHE A 136 -30.39 23.04 10.16
N GLN A 137 -30.17 24.01 9.25
CA GLN A 137 -31.10 25.11 9.03
C GLN A 137 -32.49 24.67 8.59
N SER A 138 -32.59 23.53 7.92
CA SER A 138 -33.88 22.95 7.50
C SER A 138 -34.53 22.03 8.54
N HIS A 139 -33.94 21.85 9.72
CA HIS A 139 -34.39 20.95 10.79
C HIS A 139 -34.64 19.49 10.35
N LYS A 140 -33.81 19.00 9.42
CA LYS A 140 -33.90 17.63 8.87
C LYS A 140 -32.73 16.74 9.29
N GLU A 141 -31.87 17.23 10.17
CA GLU A 141 -30.68 16.52 10.63
C GLU A 141 -31.01 15.35 11.56
N SER A 142 -30.28 14.27 11.41
CA SER A 142 -30.25 13.14 12.35
C SER A 142 -29.19 13.34 13.46
N ALA A 143 -29.26 12.53 14.51
CA ALA A 143 -28.20 12.47 15.52
C ALA A 143 -26.83 12.12 14.91
N ALA A 144 -26.81 11.24 13.89
CA ALA A 144 -25.59 10.87 13.16
C ALA A 144 -25.02 12.04 12.36
N ASP A 145 -25.85 12.94 11.81
CA ASP A 145 -25.37 14.12 11.09
C ASP A 145 -24.74 15.14 12.04
N ARG A 146 -25.26 15.27 13.24
CA ARG A 146 -24.66 16.10 14.30
C ARG A 146 -23.32 15.55 14.76
N ALA A 147 -23.22 14.24 14.97
CA ALA A 147 -21.97 13.57 15.33
C ALA A 147 -20.90 13.70 14.21
N GLU A 148 -21.32 13.52 12.95
CA GLU A 148 -20.45 13.71 11.78
C GLU A 148 -19.94 15.16 11.70
N HIS A 149 -20.81 16.17 11.88
CA HIS A 149 -20.44 17.58 11.86
C HIS A 149 -19.42 17.90 12.96
N ALA A 150 -19.65 17.45 14.19
CA ALA A 150 -18.75 17.68 15.32
C ALA A 150 -17.36 17.06 15.05
N LEU A 151 -17.31 15.86 14.49
CA LEU A 151 -16.07 15.17 14.13
C LEU A 151 -15.33 15.92 13.02
N LEU A 152 -16.03 16.25 11.92
CA LEU A 152 -15.43 17.01 10.80
C LEU A 152 -14.93 18.38 11.22
N SER A 153 -15.61 19.08 12.15
CA SER A 153 -15.14 20.36 12.70
C SER A 153 -13.82 20.20 13.47
N ARG A 154 -13.68 19.11 14.23
CA ARG A 154 -12.41 18.78 14.92
C ARG A 154 -11.30 18.45 13.92
N MET A 155 -11.62 17.67 12.88
CA MET A 155 -10.67 17.33 11.83
C MET A 155 -10.21 18.58 11.05
N HIS A 156 -11.15 19.49 10.75
CA HIS A 156 -10.83 20.79 10.13
C HIS A 156 -9.86 21.61 10.99
N ALA A 157 -10.13 21.71 12.30
CA ALA A 157 -9.26 22.45 13.21
C ALA A 157 -7.85 21.84 13.29
N ALA A 158 -7.73 20.52 13.35
CA ALA A 158 -6.45 19.80 13.36
C ALA A 158 -5.65 20.07 12.07
N LEU A 159 -6.27 19.90 10.89
CA LEU A 159 -5.62 20.20 9.61
C LEU A 159 -5.21 21.68 9.48
N SER A 160 -6.06 22.62 9.94
CA SER A 160 -5.75 24.06 9.93
C SER A 160 -4.60 24.41 10.87
N ALA A 161 -4.34 23.59 11.88
CA ALA A 161 -3.16 23.71 12.77
C ALA A 161 -1.92 23.01 12.21
N GLY A 162 -2.00 22.44 11.00
CA GLY A 162 -0.91 21.67 10.38
C GLY A 162 -0.76 20.24 10.89
N GLU A 163 -1.74 19.72 11.64
CA GLU A 163 -1.72 18.35 12.15
C GLU A 163 -2.25 17.38 11.10
N SER A 164 -1.58 16.22 10.95
CA SER A 164 -2.03 15.15 10.06
C SER A 164 -3.21 14.38 10.66
N LEU A 165 -4.15 13.98 9.84
CA LEU A 165 -5.24 13.09 10.26
C LEU A 165 -4.83 11.60 10.38
N ALA A 166 -3.59 11.24 10.13
CA ALA A 166 -3.12 9.84 10.15
C ALA A 166 -3.38 9.14 11.51
N ALA A 167 -3.18 9.86 12.62
CA ALA A 167 -3.42 9.36 13.98
C ALA A 167 -4.78 9.82 14.55
N PHE A 168 -5.64 10.43 13.75
CA PHE A 168 -6.91 10.95 14.24
C PHE A 168 -7.92 9.81 14.43
N GLU A 169 -8.41 9.65 15.67
CA GLU A 169 -9.37 8.60 15.99
C GLU A 169 -10.77 8.93 15.44
N ILE A 170 -11.31 8.02 14.66
CA ILE A 170 -12.69 8.06 14.15
C ILE A 170 -13.50 7.03 14.90
N PRO A 171 -14.62 7.42 15.54
CA PRO A 171 -15.57 6.49 16.13
C PRO A 171 -16.09 5.48 15.11
N SER A 172 -16.23 4.22 15.51
CA SER A 172 -16.57 3.10 14.61
C SER A 172 -17.92 3.29 13.89
N ASP A 173 -18.88 3.94 14.52
CA ASP A 173 -20.19 4.28 13.95
C ASP A 173 -20.12 5.34 12.85
N LEU A 174 -19.07 6.18 12.84
CA LEU A 174 -18.82 7.19 11.80
C LEU A 174 -17.84 6.71 10.72
N GLU A 175 -17.07 5.65 10.97
CA GLU A 175 -16.05 5.15 10.03
C GLU A 175 -16.64 4.86 8.64
N ALA A 176 -17.80 4.20 8.59
CA ALA A 176 -18.47 3.86 7.34
C ALA A 176 -18.91 5.12 6.55
N ARG A 177 -19.34 6.17 7.25
CA ARG A 177 -19.75 7.45 6.64
C ARG A 177 -18.55 8.23 6.06
N LEU A 178 -17.42 8.18 6.74
CA LEU A 178 -16.21 8.94 6.36
C LEU A 178 -15.33 8.21 5.35
N ARG A 179 -15.47 6.89 5.21
CA ARG A 179 -14.68 6.08 4.27
C ARG A 179 -14.76 6.61 2.83
N GLY A 180 -15.92 7.07 2.41
CA GLY A 180 -16.14 7.61 1.05
C GLY A 180 -15.37 8.90 0.74
N PHE A 181 -14.90 9.65 1.75
CA PHE A 181 -14.10 10.86 1.51
C PHE A 181 -12.66 10.55 1.08
N GLY A 182 -12.13 9.39 1.48
CA GLY A 182 -10.79 8.94 1.10
C GLY A 182 -9.69 9.95 1.46
N PHE A 183 -9.74 10.53 2.68
CA PHE A 183 -8.79 11.55 3.13
C PHE A 183 -7.35 11.17 2.84
N LEU A 184 -6.64 12.02 2.09
CA LEU A 184 -5.26 11.78 1.64
C LEU A 184 -4.28 11.76 2.81
N THR A 185 -4.49 12.67 3.77
CA THR A 185 -3.65 12.77 4.98
C THR A 185 -3.79 11.56 5.93
N ARG A 186 -4.79 10.70 5.72
CA ARG A 186 -4.99 9.45 6.45
C ARG A 186 -4.44 8.22 5.72
N LYS A 187 -4.06 8.35 4.45
CA LYS A 187 -3.57 7.20 3.70
C LYS A 187 -2.17 6.80 4.14
N PRO A 188 -1.91 5.50 4.29
CA PRO A 188 -0.54 5.01 4.37
C PRO A 188 0.26 5.51 3.18
N MET A 189 1.44 6.04 3.44
CA MET A 189 2.32 6.58 2.39
C MET A 189 3.75 6.08 2.57
N VAL A 190 4.39 5.73 1.45
CA VAL A 190 5.81 5.39 1.36
C VAL A 190 6.49 6.45 0.50
N VAL A 191 7.63 6.94 0.94
CA VAL A 191 8.45 7.90 0.20
C VAL A 191 9.57 7.15 -0.51
N VAL A 192 9.69 7.35 -1.81
CA VAL A 192 10.76 6.80 -2.65
C VAL A 192 11.63 7.94 -3.17
N ALA A 193 12.87 8.01 -2.73
CA ALA A 193 13.89 8.86 -3.34
C ALA A 193 14.46 8.13 -4.55
N ASN A 194 14.08 8.56 -5.76
CA ASN A 194 14.64 8.03 -6.99
C ASN A 194 16.00 8.69 -7.25
N ILE A 195 17.07 7.95 -7.00
CA ILE A 195 18.47 8.41 -7.11
C ILE A 195 19.09 8.07 -8.48
N GLY A 196 20.19 8.73 -8.81
CA GLY A 196 21.03 8.35 -9.97
C GLY A 196 21.88 7.12 -9.69
N GLU A 197 22.28 6.42 -10.74
CA GLU A 197 23.14 5.22 -10.65
C GLU A 197 24.47 5.47 -9.93
N SER A 198 25.04 6.66 -10.07
CA SER A 198 26.27 7.07 -9.38
C SER A 198 26.18 7.08 -7.85
N LEU A 199 24.97 7.02 -7.30
CA LEU A 199 24.69 7.01 -5.87
C LEU A 199 24.31 5.62 -5.33
N LEU A 200 24.32 4.60 -6.18
CA LEU A 200 24.16 3.21 -5.75
C LEU A 200 25.36 2.78 -4.90
N GLY A 201 25.10 2.18 -3.74
CA GLY A 201 26.15 1.63 -2.87
C GLY A 201 27.02 2.63 -2.09
N GLY A 202 26.83 3.97 -2.24
CA GLY A 202 27.74 4.98 -1.70
C GLY A 202 27.23 5.73 -0.45
N GLU A 203 28.18 6.25 0.35
CA GLU A 203 27.92 7.14 1.50
C GLU A 203 27.34 8.50 1.08
N ALA A 204 27.76 9.03 -0.09
CA ALA A 204 27.27 10.28 -0.67
C ALA A 204 25.74 10.35 -0.81
N ARG A 205 25.10 9.19 -0.94
CA ARG A 205 23.63 9.07 -0.93
C ARG A 205 23.02 9.56 0.39
N SER A 206 23.60 9.18 1.52
CA SER A 206 23.08 9.52 2.85
C SER A 206 23.12 11.01 3.11
N GLU A 207 24.18 11.68 2.72
CA GLU A 207 24.34 13.13 2.87
C GLU A 207 23.33 13.89 1.99
N MET A 208 23.19 13.50 0.73
CA MET A 208 22.22 14.12 -0.19
C MET A 208 20.78 13.97 0.28
N LEU A 209 20.42 12.85 0.91
CA LEU A 209 19.06 12.56 1.37
C LEU A 209 18.78 12.98 2.82
N ALA A 210 19.75 13.57 3.53
CA ALA A 210 19.60 13.94 4.95
C ALA A 210 18.41 14.86 5.21
N SER A 211 18.22 15.87 4.38
CA SER A 211 17.07 16.79 4.48
C SER A 211 15.74 16.09 4.27
N LEU A 212 15.66 15.19 3.28
CA LEU A 212 14.48 14.40 3.03
C LEU A 212 14.19 13.45 4.19
N GLN A 213 15.22 12.79 4.71
CA GLN A 213 15.09 11.89 5.87
C GLN A 213 14.55 12.63 7.09
N ALA A 214 14.98 13.87 7.33
CA ALA A 214 14.48 14.70 8.42
C ALA A 214 12.96 14.99 8.26
N VAL A 215 12.51 15.35 7.06
CA VAL A 215 11.07 15.53 6.77
C VAL A 215 10.30 14.24 6.98
N CYS A 216 10.78 13.12 6.44
CA CYS A 216 10.14 11.82 6.61
C CYS A 216 10.02 11.43 8.09
N THR A 217 11.06 11.66 8.89
CA THR A 217 11.06 11.39 10.33
C THR A 217 10.04 12.24 11.06
N ALA A 218 9.98 13.55 10.78
CA ALA A 218 9.03 14.47 11.38
C ALA A 218 7.57 14.06 11.12
N HIS A 219 7.29 13.56 9.92
CA HIS A 219 5.94 13.09 9.52
C HIS A 219 5.71 11.59 9.72
N ARG A 220 6.68 10.84 10.30
CA ARG A 220 6.62 9.38 10.52
C ARG A 220 6.37 8.60 9.23
N LEU A 221 6.96 9.05 8.14
CA LEU A 221 6.82 8.41 6.83
C LEU A 221 7.99 7.46 6.58
N PRO A 222 7.73 6.20 6.24
CA PRO A 222 8.79 5.30 5.79
C PRO A 222 9.38 5.81 4.47
N MET A 223 10.70 5.79 4.39
CA MET A 223 11.45 6.21 3.23
C MET A 223 12.40 5.13 2.75
N MET A 224 12.54 5.00 1.45
CA MET A 224 13.63 4.25 0.84
C MET A 224 14.19 5.00 -0.37
N SER A 225 15.41 4.65 -0.75
CA SER A 225 16.03 5.11 -2.00
C SER A 225 16.22 3.93 -2.95
N LEU A 226 16.02 4.19 -4.24
CA LEU A 226 16.30 3.26 -5.33
C LEU A 226 16.64 4.04 -6.59
N CYS A 227 17.24 3.40 -7.56
CA CYS A 227 17.41 3.93 -8.90
C CYS A 227 16.44 3.21 -9.85
N ALA A 228 15.42 3.91 -10.32
CA ALA A 228 14.36 3.30 -11.12
C ALA A 228 14.86 2.76 -12.47
N THR A 229 15.85 3.40 -13.08
CA THR A 229 16.50 2.93 -14.32
C THR A 229 17.26 1.64 -14.07
N PHE A 230 18.08 1.60 -13.03
CA PHE A 230 18.80 0.40 -12.62
C PHE A 230 17.85 -0.79 -12.35
N GLU A 231 16.79 -0.58 -11.58
CA GLU A 231 15.82 -1.63 -11.27
C GLU A 231 15.09 -2.16 -12.52
N ARG A 232 14.77 -1.26 -13.47
CA ARG A 232 14.18 -1.64 -14.76
C ARG A 232 15.15 -2.48 -15.58
N ASP A 233 16.39 -2.05 -15.67
CA ASP A 233 17.40 -2.70 -16.49
C ASP A 233 17.80 -4.05 -15.89
N LEU A 234 17.97 -4.13 -14.55
CA LEU A 234 18.18 -5.39 -13.83
C LEU A 234 17.09 -6.42 -14.14
N ARG A 235 15.83 -5.99 -14.19
CA ARG A 235 14.70 -6.89 -14.44
C ARG A 235 14.65 -7.42 -15.89
N GLN A 236 15.29 -6.73 -16.82
CA GLN A 236 15.39 -7.19 -18.21
C GLN A 236 16.47 -8.24 -18.41
N LEU A 237 17.42 -8.35 -17.46
CA LEU A 237 18.46 -9.36 -17.52
C LEU A 237 17.91 -10.77 -17.18
N PRO A 238 18.48 -11.83 -17.81
CA PRO A 238 18.24 -13.19 -17.37
C PRO A 238 18.58 -13.36 -15.88
N GLU A 239 17.80 -14.18 -15.17
CA GLU A 239 17.97 -14.39 -13.71
C GLU A 239 19.40 -14.81 -13.34
N SER A 240 20.07 -15.59 -14.23
CA SER A 240 21.45 -16.00 -14.06
C SER A 240 22.49 -14.86 -14.07
N GLU A 241 22.16 -13.73 -14.67
CA GLU A 241 23.06 -12.57 -14.83
C GLU A 241 22.77 -11.48 -13.77
N GLN A 242 21.59 -11.51 -13.15
CA GLN A 242 21.18 -10.48 -12.18
C GLN A 242 22.11 -10.39 -10.97
N ALA A 243 22.58 -11.53 -10.46
CA ALA A 243 23.47 -11.57 -9.30
C ALA A 243 24.82 -10.90 -9.58
N GLU A 244 25.40 -11.14 -10.76
CA GLU A 244 26.66 -10.52 -11.19
C GLU A 244 26.47 -9.01 -11.38
N PHE A 245 25.38 -8.59 -12.01
CA PHE A 245 25.06 -7.18 -12.22
C PHE A 245 24.89 -6.42 -10.91
N LEU A 246 24.15 -6.99 -9.94
CA LEU A 246 24.02 -6.44 -8.58
C LEU A 246 25.40 -6.26 -7.91
N GLN A 247 26.25 -7.28 -7.97
CA GLN A 247 27.59 -7.23 -7.39
C GLN A 247 28.46 -6.15 -8.03
N MET A 248 28.42 -6.04 -9.36
CA MET A 248 29.17 -5.02 -10.11
C MET A 248 28.76 -3.60 -9.70
N MET A 249 27.48 -3.39 -9.42
CA MET A 249 26.93 -2.10 -9.01
C MET A 249 26.99 -1.85 -7.50
N GLY A 250 27.55 -2.77 -6.72
CA GLY A 250 27.65 -2.67 -5.26
C GLY A 250 26.29 -2.70 -4.55
N VAL A 251 25.28 -3.32 -5.16
CA VAL A 251 23.92 -3.45 -4.62
C VAL A 251 23.72 -4.85 -4.07
N ALA A 252 23.29 -4.97 -2.80
CA ALA A 252 23.14 -6.27 -2.15
C ALA A 252 21.92 -7.06 -2.64
N GLU A 253 20.82 -6.36 -2.92
CA GLU A 253 19.54 -6.96 -3.35
C GLU A 253 18.70 -5.97 -4.17
N PRO A 254 17.80 -6.45 -5.04
CA PRO A 254 16.86 -5.57 -5.74
C PRO A 254 15.96 -4.78 -4.78
N ALA A 255 15.69 -3.52 -5.11
CA ALA A 255 14.88 -2.66 -4.24
C ALA A 255 13.36 -2.84 -4.43
N LEU A 256 12.90 -3.31 -5.60
CA LEU A 256 11.47 -3.44 -5.89
C LEU A 256 10.75 -4.40 -4.93
N PRO A 257 11.25 -5.60 -4.61
CA PRO A 257 10.61 -6.47 -3.62
C PRO A 257 10.49 -5.83 -2.23
N ARG A 258 11.50 -5.03 -1.85
CA ARG A 258 11.49 -4.27 -0.58
C ARG A 258 10.44 -3.17 -0.61
N LEU A 259 10.27 -2.45 -1.73
CA LEU A 259 9.22 -1.44 -1.89
C LEU A 259 7.84 -2.05 -1.72
N VAL A 260 7.56 -3.17 -2.40
CA VAL A 260 6.27 -3.86 -2.29
C VAL A 260 5.99 -4.31 -0.86
N ARG A 261 7.01 -4.85 -0.17
CA ARG A 261 6.92 -5.25 1.24
C ARG A 261 6.67 -4.07 2.16
N LEU A 262 7.36 -2.94 1.95
CA LEU A 262 7.18 -1.73 2.74
C LEU A 262 5.74 -1.19 2.62
N VAL A 263 5.17 -1.19 1.42
CA VAL A 263 3.76 -0.84 1.21
C VAL A 263 2.81 -1.81 1.93
N TYR A 264 3.11 -3.12 1.88
CA TYR A 264 2.34 -4.14 2.59
C TYR A 264 2.31 -3.89 4.10
N GLU A 265 3.45 -3.58 4.70
CA GLU A 265 3.57 -3.26 6.13
C GLU A 265 2.76 -2.00 6.50
N GLN A 266 2.85 -0.96 5.67
CA GLN A 266 2.13 0.30 5.90
C GLN A 266 0.61 0.16 5.80
N LEU A 267 0.11 -0.78 5.01
CA LEU A 267 -1.32 -1.08 4.91
C LEU A 267 -1.88 -1.87 6.10
N ASN A 268 -1.01 -2.24 7.07
CA ASN A 268 -1.37 -3.04 8.23
C ASN A 268 -2.12 -4.33 7.85
N LEU A 269 -1.59 -5.03 6.86
CA LEU A 269 -2.13 -6.29 6.34
C LEU A 269 -1.46 -7.50 6.96
N GLN A 270 -2.13 -8.62 6.80
CA GLN A 270 -1.61 -9.97 7.05
C GLN A 270 -2.03 -10.88 5.90
N ALA A 271 -1.19 -11.84 5.57
CA ALA A 271 -1.48 -12.86 4.58
C ALA A 271 -2.02 -14.12 5.24
N PHE A 272 -2.95 -14.80 4.56
CA PHE A 272 -3.37 -16.15 4.87
C PHE A 272 -3.50 -16.95 3.58
N TYR A 273 -3.53 -18.28 3.68
CA TYR A 273 -3.42 -19.13 2.51
C TYR A 273 -4.52 -20.18 2.45
N THR A 274 -4.98 -20.46 1.24
CA THR A 274 -5.72 -21.69 0.90
C THR A 274 -4.80 -22.56 0.05
N ILE A 275 -4.58 -23.81 0.44
CA ILE A 275 -3.60 -24.71 -0.18
C ILE A 275 -4.30 -25.93 -0.76
N GLY A 276 -3.97 -26.27 -2.01
CA GLY A 276 -4.53 -27.39 -2.74
C GLY A 276 -4.09 -27.34 -4.20
N ASP A 277 -4.86 -27.94 -5.10
CA ASP A 277 -4.63 -27.89 -6.56
C ASP A 277 -4.60 -26.44 -7.09
N ASP A 278 -5.44 -25.56 -6.56
CA ASP A 278 -5.42 -24.10 -6.73
C ASP A 278 -5.02 -23.48 -5.38
N SER A 279 -3.75 -23.16 -5.24
CA SER A 279 -3.21 -22.52 -4.04
C SER A 279 -3.24 -21.00 -4.19
N ARG A 280 -3.77 -20.31 -3.19
CA ARG A 280 -3.89 -18.84 -3.20
C ARG A 280 -3.44 -18.22 -1.90
N ALA A 281 -2.72 -17.09 -2.02
CA ALA A 281 -2.49 -16.17 -0.93
C ALA A 281 -3.55 -15.05 -0.94
N TRP A 282 -4.05 -14.72 0.23
CA TRP A 282 -5.10 -13.75 0.44
C TRP A 282 -4.63 -12.65 1.40
N LEU A 283 -5.19 -11.46 1.27
CA LEU A 283 -4.89 -10.33 2.16
C LEU A 283 -6.05 -10.07 3.10
N LEU A 284 -5.73 -9.89 4.37
CA LEU A 284 -6.65 -9.53 5.42
C LEU A 284 -6.07 -8.36 6.23
N ARG A 285 -6.88 -7.44 6.71
CA ARG A 285 -6.42 -6.45 7.68
C ARG A 285 -6.02 -7.14 8.97
N ARG A 286 -4.96 -6.69 9.63
CA ARG A 286 -4.57 -7.22 10.95
C ARG A 286 -5.71 -7.05 11.94
N GLY A 287 -5.95 -8.09 12.73
CA GLY A 287 -7.11 -8.16 13.62
C GLY A 287 -8.38 -8.69 12.97
N GLY A 288 -8.34 -9.05 11.69
CA GLY A 288 -9.46 -9.72 11.01
C GLY A 288 -9.66 -11.15 11.53
N THR A 289 -10.93 -11.60 11.51
CA THR A 289 -11.35 -12.89 12.05
C THR A 289 -11.35 -14.01 10.99
N ALA A 290 -11.55 -15.25 11.43
CA ALA A 290 -11.73 -16.38 10.50
C ALA A 290 -12.99 -16.20 9.63
N LEU A 291 -14.01 -15.50 10.12
CA LEU A 291 -15.19 -15.13 9.33
C LEU A 291 -14.83 -14.11 8.24
N ASP A 292 -13.99 -13.10 8.57
CA ASP A 292 -13.52 -12.12 7.59
C ASP A 292 -12.62 -12.78 6.53
N ALA A 293 -11.79 -13.75 6.93
CA ALA A 293 -10.99 -14.54 6.01
C ALA A 293 -11.90 -15.36 5.07
N ALA A 294 -12.93 -16.01 5.59
CA ALA A 294 -13.92 -16.73 4.78
C ALA A 294 -14.65 -15.80 3.80
N ALA A 295 -15.03 -14.58 4.24
CA ALA A 295 -15.65 -13.56 3.40
C ALA A 295 -14.70 -13.08 2.27
N THR A 296 -13.41 -13.00 2.56
CA THR A 296 -12.37 -12.61 1.59
C THR A 296 -12.23 -13.68 0.49
N ILE A 297 -12.37 -14.97 0.82
CA ILE A 297 -12.31 -16.06 -0.15
C ILE A 297 -13.58 -16.07 -1.00
N HIS A 298 -14.77 -16.08 -0.37
CA HIS A 298 -16.06 -16.06 -1.04
C HIS A 298 -17.19 -15.72 -0.07
N SER A 299 -18.19 -14.94 -0.51
CA SER A 299 -19.34 -14.54 0.32
C SER A 299 -20.15 -15.74 0.86
N ASP A 300 -20.25 -16.83 0.10
CA ASP A 300 -20.98 -18.02 0.52
C ASP A 300 -20.28 -18.75 1.68
N LEU A 301 -18.94 -18.75 1.71
CA LEU A 301 -18.17 -19.32 2.83
C LEU A 301 -18.44 -18.55 4.13
N ALA A 302 -18.57 -17.23 4.05
CA ALA A 302 -18.90 -16.42 5.21
C ALA A 302 -20.36 -16.64 5.66
N ARG A 303 -21.29 -16.70 4.70
CA ARG A 303 -22.73 -16.89 5.00
C ARG A 303 -23.01 -18.25 5.62
N GLY A 304 -22.39 -19.30 5.11
CA GLY A 304 -22.55 -20.68 5.61
C GLY A 304 -21.49 -21.09 6.64
N PHE A 305 -20.71 -20.17 7.21
CA PHE A 305 -19.58 -20.48 8.09
C PHE A 305 -20.02 -21.30 9.32
N ILE A 306 -19.41 -22.46 9.49
CA ILE A 306 -19.59 -23.34 10.66
C ILE A 306 -18.36 -23.25 11.56
N ARG A 307 -17.20 -23.61 11.05
CA ARG A 307 -15.89 -23.58 11.70
C ARG A 307 -14.80 -23.47 10.65
N ALA A 308 -13.57 -23.17 11.08
CA ALA A 308 -12.40 -23.27 10.25
C ALA A 308 -11.30 -24.13 10.88
N GLU A 309 -10.53 -24.79 10.09
CA GLU A 309 -9.27 -25.43 10.48
C GLU A 309 -8.15 -24.48 10.09
N VAL A 310 -7.25 -24.19 11.06
CA VAL A 310 -6.11 -23.27 10.84
C VAL A 310 -4.81 -23.92 11.31
N CYS A 311 -3.71 -23.61 10.62
CA CYS A 311 -2.36 -24.01 11.00
C CYS A 311 -1.36 -23.00 10.40
N HIS A 312 -0.33 -22.63 11.17
CA HIS A 312 0.69 -21.73 10.64
C HIS A 312 1.51 -22.40 9.51
N ALA A 313 1.90 -21.61 8.50
CA ALA A 313 2.67 -22.06 7.36
C ALA A 313 3.90 -22.89 7.73
N ASP A 314 4.69 -22.38 8.69
CA ASP A 314 5.93 -23.04 9.13
C ASP A 314 5.68 -24.43 9.73
N GLU A 315 4.56 -24.61 10.46
CA GLU A 315 4.17 -25.90 11.02
C GLU A 315 3.73 -26.88 9.93
N VAL A 316 3.01 -26.38 8.91
CA VAL A 316 2.62 -27.19 7.74
C VAL A 316 3.85 -27.61 6.95
N LEU A 317 4.78 -26.69 6.70
CA LEU A 317 6.03 -26.96 5.99
C LEU A 317 6.90 -27.99 6.72
N THR A 318 7.10 -27.78 8.04
CA THR A 318 7.91 -28.67 8.88
C THR A 318 7.30 -30.06 8.99
N ALA A 319 5.99 -30.18 9.05
CA ALA A 319 5.31 -31.48 9.13
C ALA A 319 5.34 -32.26 7.82
N GLY A 320 5.67 -31.65 6.68
CA GLY A 320 5.64 -32.28 5.36
C GLY A 320 4.28 -32.17 4.67
N GLY A 321 3.44 -31.21 5.05
CA GLY A 321 2.17 -30.88 4.42
C GLY A 321 0.97 -30.92 5.37
N TRP A 322 -0.18 -30.46 4.88
CA TRP A 322 -1.38 -30.29 5.70
C TRP A 322 -1.85 -31.57 6.41
N LYS A 323 -1.93 -32.69 5.70
CA LYS A 323 -2.36 -33.98 6.30
C LYS A 323 -1.43 -34.46 7.40
N ALA A 324 -0.13 -34.21 7.23
CA ALA A 324 0.87 -34.56 8.26
C ALA A 324 0.77 -33.63 9.47
N ALA A 325 0.59 -32.34 9.28
CA ALA A 325 0.34 -31.37 10.35
C ALA A 325 -0.93 -31.73 11.15
N GLN A 326 -2.00 -32.16 10.45
CA GLN A 326 -3.23 -32.61 11.09
C GLN A 326 -3.02 -33.86 11.95
N LYS A 327 -2.28 -34.87 11.44
CA LYS A 327 -1.93 -36.07 12.21
C LYS A 327 -1.04 -35.75 13.43
N ALA A 328 -0.18 -34.73 13.31
CA ALA A 328 0.68 -34.26 14.39
C ALA A 328 -0.06 -33.35 15.41
N GLY A 329 -1.38 -33.13 15.25
CA GLY A 329 -2.18 -32.31 16.17
C GLY A 329 -1.88 -30.81 16.12
N LYS A 330 -1.28 -30.32 15.02
CA LYS A 330 -0.94 -28.91 14.82
C LYS A 330 -2.08 -28.08 14.27
N VAL A 331 -3.05 -28.71 13.62
CA VAL A 331 -4.22 -28.05 13.08
C VAL A 331 -5.23 -27.78 14.18
N GLN A 332 -5.63 -26.53 14.30
CA GLN A 332 -6.63 -26.07 15.28
C GLN A 332 -8.00 -25.92 14.62
N LEU A 333 -9.05 -26.36 15.30
CA LEU A 333 -10.43 -26.09 14.90
C LEU A 333 -10.94 -24.86 15.62
N VAL A 334 -11.28 -23.79 14.86
CA VAL A 334 -11.60 -22.48 15.38
C VAL A 334 -12.99 -22.00 14.99
N GLY A 335 -13.56 -21.09 15.80
CA GLY A 335 -14.84 -20.44 15.53
C GLY A 335 -14.69 -19.17 14.69
N LYS A 336 -15.84 -18.53 14.40
CA LYS A 336 -15.94 -17.34 13.55
C LYS A 336 -15.12 -16.13 14.06
N ASP A 337 -15.01 -16.00 15.39
CA ASP A 337 -14.40 -14.85 16.06
C ASP A 337 -12.88 -15.04 16.31
N TYR A 338 -12.31 -16.16 15.82
CA TYR A 338 -10.87 -16.41 15.91
C TYR A 338 -10.09 -15.34 15.15
N LEU A 339 -9.17 -14.66 15.81
CA LEU A 339 -8.29 -13.67 15.18
C LEU A 339 -7.22 -14.38 14.37
N MET A 340 -7.28 -14.21 13.05
CA MET A 340 -6.29 -14.77 12.13
C MET A 340 -4.90 -14.18 12.39
N ARG A 341 -3.87 -15.01 12.20
CA ARG A 341 -2.47 -14.61 12.28
C ARG A 341 -1.83 -14.58 10.90
N ASP A 342 -0.80 -13.74 10.75
CA ASP A 342 -0.05 -13.68 9.51
C ASP A 342 0.60 -15.03 9.18
N GLY A 343 0.41 -15.52 7.98
CA GLY A 343 0.98 -16.79 7.51
C GLY A 343 0.18 -18.03 7.87
N GLU A 344 -1.06 -17.93 8.29
CA GLU A 344 -1.91 -19.10 8.54
C GLU A 344 -2.52 -19.68 7.26
N VAL A 345 -2.52 -21.02 7.16
CA VAL A 345 -3.32 -21.76 6.19
C VAL A 345 -4.70 -22.01 6.79
N ILE A 346 -5.77 -21.77 6.02
CA ILE A 346 -7.16 -21.96 6.46
C ILE A 346 -7.93 -22.92 5.55
N TYR A 347 -8.74 -23.77 6.18
CA TYR A 347 -9.78 -24.57 5.52
C TYR A 347 -11.12 -24.29 6.17
N VAL A 348 -12.04 -23.66 5.45
CA VAL A 348 -13.35 -23.28 5.95
C VAL A 348 -14.33 -24.43 5.79
N ARG A 349 -14.99 -24.82 6.90
CA ARG A 349 -16.11 -25.77 6.92
C ARG A 349 -17.41 -24.94 6.90
N PHE A 350 -18.22 -25.12 5.89
CA PHE A 350 -19.43 -24.35 5.67
C PHE A 350 -20.58 -25.25 5.19
N ASN A 351 -21.79 -24.75 5.36
CA ASN A 351 -23.02 -25.35 4.81
C ASN A 351 -23.87 -24.21 4.22
N VAL A 352 -24.24 -24.35 2.95
CA VAL A 352 -25.07 -23.40 2.20
C VAL A 352 -26.38 -24.06 1.82
#